data_9e1057ff40568f08c3a29dccb822e0d7
#
_entry.id   9e1057ff40568f08c3a29dccb822e0d7
#
_cell.length_a   1.000
_cell.length_b   1.000
_cell.length_c   1.000
_cell.angle_alpha   90.00
_cell.angle_beta   90.00
_cell.angle_gamma   90.00
#
_symmetry.space_group_name_H-M   'P 1'
#
loop_
_entity.id
_entity.type
_entity.pdbx_description
1 polymer ?
#
loop_
_entity_poly.entity_id
_entity_poly.type
_entity_poly.pdbx_seq_one_letter_code
_entity_poly.pdbx_strand_id
1 'polypeptide(L)'
;MILRKLSLLTLLSVCLSSLSQTSIRLPDIISSGMVLQQQTEVKIWGKATPGSRISIHTDWTRKDISTEADADSTWFLRVTTPKASWHQHVIALRENGNATTQVVLSNVLIGEVW
;
A
#
# COMPACT_ATOMS: atom_id res chain seq x y z
N MET A 1 -12.54 -29.93 -35.71
CA MET A 1 -13.31 -30.01 -34.48
C MET A 1 -12.46 -29.89 -33.22
N ILE A 2 -11.37 -30.56 -33.13
CA ILE A 2 -10.46 -30.54 -31.95
C ILE A 2 -9.80 -29.16 -31.77
N LEU A 3 -9.52 -28.46 -32.86
CA LEU A 3 -8.88 -27.15 -32.87
C LEU A 3 -9.71 -26.04 -32.23
N ARG A 4 -11.07 -26.15 -32.25
CA ARG A 4 -11.96 -25.16 -31.65
C ARG A 4 -11.91 -25.17 -30.11
N LYS A 5 -11.69 -26.34 -29.52
CA LYS A 5 -11.62 -26.48 -28.06
C LYS A 5 -10.32 -25.91 -27.48
N LEU A 6 -9.25 -25.98 -28.26
CA LEU A 6 -7.96 -25.43 -27.87
C LEU A 6 -7.92 -23.90 -27.89
N SER A 7 -8.64 -23.25 -28.83
CA SER A 7 -8.75 -21.81 -28.92
C SER A 7 -9.49 -21.21 -27.70
N LEU A 8 -10.52 -21.88 -27.20
CA LEU A 8 -11.31 -21.43 -26.05
C LEU A 8 -10.52 -21.47 -24.74
N LEU A 9 -9.67 -22.47 -24.58
CA LEU A 9 -8.82 -22.59 -23.40
C LEU A 9 -7.75 -21.51 -23.33
N THR A 10 -7.23 -21.06 -24.45
CA THR A 10 -6.22 -20.01 -24.52
C THR A 10 -6.80 -18.64 -24.13
N LEU A 11 -8.05 -18.36 -24.47
CA LEU A 11 -8.74 -17.12 -24.12
C LEU A 11 -9.02 -16.99 -22.62
N LEU A 12 -9.35 -18.08 -21.95
CA LEU A 12 -9.58 -18.11 -20.50
C LEU A 12 -8.31 -17.81 -19.71
N SER A 13 -7.17 -18.24 -20.18
CA SER A 13 -5.88 -18.01 -19.56
C SER A 13 -5.47 -16.53 -19.53
N VAL A 14 -5.83 -15.76 -20.54
CA VAL A 14 -5.51 -14.33 -20.64
C VAL A 14 -6.36 -13.47 -19.72
N CYS A 15 -7.62 -13.85 -19.46
CA CYS A 15 -8.52 -13.10 -18.57
C CYS A 15 -8.11 -13.18 -17.10
N LEU A 16 -7.41 -14.22 -16.67
CA LEU A 16 -6.99 -14.40 -15.28
C LEU A 16 -5.80 -13.53 -14.88
N SER A 17 -5.00 -13.08 -15.83
CA SER A 17 -3.80 -12.28 -15.56
C SER A 17 -4.08 -10.81 -15.27
N SER A 18 -5.31 -10.32 -15.48
CA SER A 18 -5.66 -8.91 -15.30
C SER A 18 -6.24 -8.56 -13.91
N LEU A 19 -6.29 -9.53 -12.96
CA LEU A 19 -6.98 -9.37 -11.67
C LEU A 19 -6.07 -9.01 -10.49
N SER A 20 -4.79 -8.64 -10.74
CA SER A 20 -3.79 -8.45 -9.69
C SER A 20 -3.53 -6.98 -9.37
N GLN A 21 -4.57 -6.18 -9.20
CA GLN A 21 -4.40 -4.76 -8.88
C GLN A 21 -4.91 -4.44 -7.49
N THR A 22 -4.17 -3.57 -6.78
CA THR A 22 -4.62 -3.04 -5.50
C THR A 22 -5.69 -1.95 -5.71
N SER A 23 -6.62 -1.84 -4.78
CA SER A 23 -7.59 -0.74 -4.74
C SER A 23 -7.07 0.46 -3.94
N ILE A 24 -5.90 0.35 -3.30
CA ILE A 24 -5.34 1.43 -2.48
C ILE A 24 -5.03 2.64 -3.36
N ARG A 25 -5.56 3.80 -2.94
CA ARG A 25 -5.27 5.11 -3.56
C ARG A 25 -4.79 6.06 -2.49
N LEU A 26 -3.64 6.68 -2.69
CA LEU A 26 -3.03 7.61 -1.75
C LEU A 26 -3.19 9.05 -2.27
N PRO A 27 -3.33 10.04 -1.36
CA PRO A 27 -3.27 11.44 -1.78
C PRO A 27 -1.85 11.79 -2.26
N ASP A 28 -1.73 12.83 -3.07
CA ASP A 28 -0.46 13.20 -3.70
C ASP A 28 0.66 13.48 -2.70
N ILE A 29 0.34 13.97 -1.52
CA ILE A 29 1.33 14.28 -0.48
C ILE A 29 1.92 13.02 0.18
N ILE A 30 1.25 11.88 0.05
CA ILE A 30 1.76 10.60 0.55
C ILE A 30 2.36 9.85 -0.62
N SER A 31 3.65 10.00 -0.80
CA SER A 31 4.36 9.49 -1.97
C SER A 31 5.82 9.22 -1.65
N SER A 32 6.49 8.53 -2.55
CA SER A 32 7.95 8.34 -2.47
C SER A 32 8.64 9.71 -2.43
N GLY A 33 9.67 9.81 -1.62
CA GLY A 33 10.41 11.05 -1.43
C GLY A 33 9.81 12.01 -0.41
N MET A 34 8.69 11.66 0.22
CA MET A 34 8.08 12.50 1.26
C MET A 34 8.96 12.60 2.52
N VAL A 35 8.74 13.65 3.30
CA VAL A 35 9.39 13.85 4.60
C VAL A 35 8.33 13.78 5.70
N LEU A 36 8.59 12.96 6.72
CA LEU A 36 7.71 12.80 7.87
C LEU A 36 8.35 13.44 9.10
N GLN A 37 7.51 14.05 9.94
CA GLN A 37 7.96 14.61 11.22
C GLN A 37 8.51 13.52 12.12
N GLN A 38 9.65 13.76 12.75
CA GLN A 38 10.29 12.80 13.66
C GLN A 38 9.57 12.68 15.01
N GLN A 39 9.73 11.53 15.65
CA GLN A 39 9.34 11.27 17.04
C GLN A 39 7.90 11.69 17.37
N THR A 40 6.98 11.36 16.48
CA THR A 40 5.56 11.68 16.62
C THR A 40 4.70 10.63 15.93
N GLU A 41 3.40 10.74 16.09
CA GLU A 41 2.46 9.96 15.32
C GLU A 41 2.07 10.72 14.06
N VAL A 42 2.27 10.10 12.90
CA VAL A 42 1.93 10.66 11.60
C VAL A 42 0.73 9.92 11.04
N LYS A 43 -0.25 10.66 10.55
CA LYS A 43 -1.43 10.08 9.90
C LYS A 43 -1.11 9.76 8.45
N ILE A 44 -1.38 8.50 8.07
CA ILE A 44 -1.35 8.03 6.68
C ILE A 44 -2.77 7.65 6.33
N TRP A 45 -3.26 8.11 5.20
CA TRP A 45 -4.66 7.90 4.81
C TRP A 45 -4.81 7.74 3.30
N GLY A 46 -5.98 7.29 2.90
CA GLY A 46 -6.30 7.12 1.49
C GLY A 46 -7.65 6.51 1.25
N LYS A 47 -7.80 5.94 0.07
CA LYS A 47 -9.00 5.24 -0.38
C LYS A 47 -8.68 3.78 -0.64
N ALA A 48 -9.69 2.93 -0.52
CA ALA A 48 -9.63 1.51 -0.88
C ALA A 48 -11.04 0.97 -0.95
N THR A 49 -11.21 -0.24 -1.49
CA THR A 49 -12.51 -0.92 -1.52
C THR A 49 -13.05 -1.04 -0.10
N PRO A 50 -14.33 -0.68 0.15
CA PRO A 50 -14.93 -0.82 1.48
C PRO A 50 -14.75 -2.22 2.06
N GLY A 51 -14.37 -2.30 3.33
CA GLY A 51 -14.11 -3.56 4.01
C GLY A 51 -12.72 -4.14 3.76
N SER A 52 -11.94 -3.59 2.83
CA SER A 52 -10.56 -4.03 2.62
C SER A 52 -9.71 -3.74 3.85
N ARG A 53 -8.85 -4.69 4.18
CA ARG A 53 -7.88 -4.52 5.25
C ARG A 53 -6.60 -3.91 4.67
N ILE A 54 -6.20 -2.78 5.20
CA ILE A 54 -4.97 -2.08 4.80
C ILE A 54 -3.93 -2.30 5.89
N SER A 55 -2.80 -2.89 5.54
CA SER A 55 -1.66 -3.07 6.45
C SER A 55 -0.50 -2.21 5.99
N ILE A 56 0.20 -1.62 6.95
CA ILE A 56 1.40 -0.83 6.68
C ILE A 56 2.60 -1.46 7.39
N HIS A 57 3.67 -1.63 6.64
CA HIS A 57 4.96 -2.08 7.15
C HIS A 57 5.97 -0.96 6.96
N THR A 58 6.64 -0.57 8.03
CA THR A 58 7.72 0.41 7.97
C THR A 58 9.05 -0.28 8.30
N ASP A 59 10.14 0.16 7.69
CA ASP A 59 11.44 -0.48 7.88
C ASP A 59 12.07 -0.18 9.25
N TRP A 60 11.49 0.69 10.06
CA TRP A 60 11.99 1.01 11.40
C TRP A 60 11.24 0.29 12.52
N THR A 61 10.24 -0.51 12.20
CA THR A 61 9.54 -1.35 13.20
C THR A 61 9.39 -2.77 12.68
N ARG A 62 9.16 -3.71 13.61
CA ARG A 62 8.92 -5.11 13.28
C ARG A 62 7.44 -5.46 13.20
N LYS A 63 6.57 -4.60 13.73
CA LYS A 63 5.14 -4.85 13.76
C LYS A 63 4.44 -4.07 12.66
N ASP A 64 3.59 -4.77 11.91
CA ASP A 64 2.69 -4.13 10.97
C ASP A 64 1.50 -3.55 11.71
N ILE A 65 0.98 -2.45 11.19
CA ILE A 65 -0.24 -1.81 11.68
C ILE A 65 -1.30 -1.99 10.61
N SER A 66 -2.55 -2.22 11.00
CA SER A 66 -3.62 -2.41 10.03
C SER A 66 -4.89 -1.68 10.41
N THR A 67 -5.71 -1.42 9.41
CA THR A 67 -7.04 -0.83 9.53
C THR A 67 -7.94 -1.39 8.43
N GLU A 68 -9.21 -1.05 8.46
CA GLU A 68 -10.14 -1.41 7.40
C GLU A 68 -10.68 -0.15 6.73
N ALA A 69 -10.90 -0.21 5.42
CA ALA A 69 -11.60 0.84 4.70
C ALA A 69 -13.08 0.82 5.09
N ASP A 70 -13.63 2.01 5.38
CA ASP A 70 -15.02 2.14 5.79
C ASP A 70 -15.99 2.10 4.60
N ALA A 71 -17.28 2.31 4.86
CA ALA A 71 -18.32 2.29 3.82
C ALA A 71 -18.11 3.39 2.76
N ASP A 72 -17.40 4.46 3.10
CA ASP A 72 -17.09 5.57 2.18
C ASP A 72 -15.78 5.35 1.42
N SER A 73 -15.21 4.16 1.49
CA SER A 73 -13.93 3.80 0.87
C SER A 73 -12.74 4.54 1.46
N THR A 74 -12.84 5.08 2.67
CA THR A 74 -11.74 5.81 3.33
C THR A 74 -11.11 4.97 4.43
N TRP A 75 -9.80 5.15 4.62
CA TRP A 75 -9.06 4.53 5.70
C TRP A 75 -7.98 5.49 6.18
N PHE A 76 -7.55 5.30 7.42
CA PHE A 76 -6.37 5.98 7.94
C PHE A 76 -5.65 5.12 8.96
N LEU A 77 -4.36 5.39 9.13
CA LEU A 77 -3.48 4.79 10.13
C LEU A 77 -2.64 5.88 10.77
N ARG A 78 -2.22 5.63 12.00
CA ARG A 78 -1.24 6.48 12.69
C ARG A 78 0.05 5.68 12.86
N VAL A 79 1.14 6.23 12.38
CA VAL A 79 2.44 5.58 12.38
C VAL A 79 3.37 6.40 13.28
N THR A 80 3.98 5.75 14.26
CA THR A 80 4.99 6.38 15.10
C THR A 80 6.31 6.45 14.35
N THR A 81 6.88 7.65 14.24
CA THR A 81 8.13 7.87 13.53
C THR A 81 9.33 7.83 14.47
N PRO A 82 10.49 7.36 13.97
CA PRO A 82 11.72 7.34 14.74
C PRO A 82 12.38 8.72 14.78
N LYS A 83 13.56 8.79 15.40
CA LYS A 83 14.40 9.98 15.38
C LYS A 83 14.87 10.28 13.95
N ALA A 84 14.98 11.56 13.63
CA ALA A 84 15.47 12.04 12.33
C ALA A 84 16.83 11.45 11.99
N SER A 85 17.00 11.10 10.71
CA SER A 85 18.26 10.61 10.17
C SER A 85 18.29 10.83 8.66
N TRP A 86 19.44 10.61 8.05
CA TRP A 86 19.58 10.67 6.59
C TRP A 86 19.28 9.33 5.91
N HIS A 87 18.86 8.33 6.68
CA HIS A 87 18.46 7.05 6.13
C HIS A 87 17.22 7.18 5.25
N GLN A 88 17.25 6.60 4.07
CA GLN A 88 16.12 6.57 3.16
C GLN A 88 15.23 5.37 3.50
N HIS A 89 14.11 5.65 4.15
CA HIS A 89 13.20 4.62 4.62
C HIS A 89 12.26 4.13 3.52
N VAL A 90 11.72 2.94 3.74
CA VAL A 90 10.73 2.32 2.86
C VAL A 90 9.49 2.00 3.67
N ILE A 91 8.34 2.33 3.11
CA ILE A 91 7.02 2.00 3.66
C ILE A 91 6.27 1.16 2.63
N ALA A 92 5.74 0.03 3.04
CA ALA A 92 4.94 -0.84 2.19
C ALA A 92 3.52 -0.93 2.71
N LEU A 93 2.54 -0.76 1.82
CA LEU A 93 1.13 -0.93 2.13
C LEU A 93 0.60 -2.13 1.37
N ARG A 94 -0.16 -2.98 2.06
CA ARG A 94 -0.76 -4.17 1.48
C ARG A 94 -2.26 -4.16 1.69
N GLU A 95 -2.98 -4.62 0.71
CA GLU A 95 -4.41 -4.82 0.78
C GLU A 95 -4.70 -6.31 1.00
N ASN A 96 -5.43 -6.62 2.08
CA ASN A 96 -5.81 -8.00 2.44
C ASN A 96 -4.61 -8.96 2.51
N GLY A 97 -3.45 -8.46 2.93
CA GLY A 97 -2.23 -9.25 3.06
C GLY A 97 -1.55 -9.65 1.75
N ASN A 98 -1.97 -9.10 0.62
CA ASN A 98 -1.46 -9.50 -0.68
C ASN A 98 -0.14 -8.77 -0.99
N ALA A 99 0.97 -9.50 -0.97
CA ALA A 99 2.30 -8.96 -1.23
C ALA A 99 2.55 -8.66 -2.72
N THR A 100 1.81 -9.29 -3.64
CA THR A 100 2.01 -9.07 -5.07
C THR A 100 1.41 -7.76 -5.56
N THR A 101 0.48 -7.18 -4.81
CA THR A 101 -0.19 -5.92 -5.16
C THR A 101 0.11 -4.82 -4.15
N GLN A 102 1.25 -4.90 -3.47
CA GLN A 102 1.61 -3.89 -2.48
C GLN A 102 2.00 -2.56 -3.12
N VAL A 103 1.75 -1.48 -2.39
CA VAL A 103 2.23 -0.14 -2.73
C VAL A 103 3.49 0.13 -1.93
N VAL A 104 4.58 0.47 -2.61
CA VAL A 104 5.87 0.73 -1.96
C VAL A 104 6.22 2.21 -2.10
N LEU A 105 6.44 2.85 -0.96
CA LEU A 105 6.93 4.22 -0.88
C LEU A 105 8.40 4.17 -0.49
N SER A 106 9.26 4.63 -1.38
CA SER A 106 10.72 4.62 -1.17
C SER A 106 11.25 6.03 -0.94
N ASN A 107 12.48 6.13 -0.48
CA ASN A 107 13.15 7.40 -0.22
C ASN A 107 12.36 8.30 0.74
N VAL A 108 11.73 7.69 1.74
CA VAL A 108 11.01 8.43 2.79
C VAL A 108 12.02 8.89 3.82
N LEU A 109 12.05 10.18 4.10
CA LEU A 109 12.95 10.79 5.09
C LEU A 109 12.19 11.14 6.36
N ILE A 110 12.87 11.01 7.49
CA ILE A 110 12.36 11.43 8.80
C ILE A 110 13.15 12.65 9.23
N GLY A 111 12.47 13.74 9.52
CA GLY A 111 13.12 15.00 9.88
C GLY A 111 12.18 15.96 10.57
N GLU A 112 12.53 17.24 10.51
CA GLU A 112 11.68 18.33 11.00
C GLU A 112 10.87 18.90 9.83
N VAL A 113 9.57 18.94 9.98
CA VAL A 113 8.65 19.53 9.01
C VAL A 113 8.10 20.83 9.54
N TRP A 114 8.33 21.91 8.79
CA TRP A 114 7.92 23.26 9.18
C TRP A 114 6.62 23.68 8.48
#